data_ca41a777617abcbfb9a123429f338d77
#
_entry.id   ca41a777617abcbfb9a123429f338d77
#
_cell.length_a   1.000
_cell.length_b   1.000
_cell.length_c   1.000
_cell.angle_alpha   90.00
_cell.angle_beta   90.00
_cell.angle_gamma   90.00
#
_symmetry.space_group_name_H-M   'P 1'
#
loop_
_entity.id
_entity.type
_entity.pdbx_description
1 polymer ?
#
loop_
_entity_poly.entity_id
_entity_poly.type
_entity_poly.pdbx_seq_one_letter_code
_entity_poly.pdbx_strand_id
1 'polypeptide(L)'
;RPSAAARRLATGQSGTLGIIFPAERNNLADLIFTEFLGGCVERAGDLGYDITLAMARGNISEEAVYRRTVRNARVDALIISSPLIEDPRPALLHSLGMPFIIHGRTRSTVPCPFLDIDNRGAFAAATRLLIDLGHRHIALLNGDCRQNFATDRLAGFRQAMQGKGIAVDRQLLCEAEMHEETAYHQASRLLALSQPPTALLCSSIGQALGVRRAAGERGMTIGRDIALIAHDDRLHELRAEAFDPSLTTTQSSIGDAGKRVVELAIDMLREPERPLPREVWPVDLVVRASTPPPAAA
;
A
#
# COMPACT_ATOMS: atom_id res chain seq x y z
N ARG A 1 38.23 -5.57 -10.12
CA ARG A 1 37.06 -6.20 -9.48
C ARG A 1 36.66 -7.42 -10.30
N PRO A 2 36.36 -8.61 -9.68
CA PRO A 2 35.85 -9.75 -10.43
C PRO A 2 34.59 -9.36 -11.21
N SER A 3 34.43 -9.84 -12.44
CA SER A 3 33.20 -9.58 -13.22
C SER A 3 32.00 -10.24 -12.56
N ALA A 4 30.79 -9.71 -12.78
CA ALA A 4 29.56 -10.30 -12.27
C ALA A 4 29.41 -11.79 -12.68
N ALA A 5 29.86 -12.10 -13.92
CA ALA A 5 29.92 -13.49 -14.41
C ALA A 5 30.90 -14.40 -13.61
N ALA A 6 32.05 -13.86 -13.21
CA ALA A 6 33.02 -14.62 -12.40
C ALA A 6 32.50 -14.87 -10.97
N ARG A 7 31.78 -13.88 -10.40
CA ARG A 7 31.13 -14.02 -9.09
C ARG A 7 30.03 -15.08 -9.13
N ARG A 8 29.19 -15.03 -10.16
CA ARG A 8 28.11 -16.01 -10.38
C ARG A 8 28.63 -17.45 -10.50
N LEU A 9 29.73 -17.62 -11.22
CA LEU A 9 30.40 -18.96 -11.35
C LEU A 9 30.95 -19.44 -10.00
N ALA A 10 31.43 -18.56 -9.15
CA ALA A 10 32.02 -18.90 -7.87
C ALA A 10 30.99 -19.14 -6.75
N THR A 11 29.87 -18.42 -6.75
CA THR A 11 28.88 -18.44 -5.66
C THR A 11 27.55 -19.09 -6.06
N GLY A 12 27.29 -19.31 -7.34
CA GLY A 12 25.98 -19.74 -7.85
C GLY A 12 24.89 -18.66 -7.78
N GLN A 13 25.21 -17.46 -7.28
CA GLN A 13 24.27 -16.34 -7.11
C GLN A 13 24.47 -15.26 -8.18
N SER A 14 23.37 -14.68 -8.65
CA SER A 14 23.39 -13.62 -9.65
C SER A 14 23.70 -12.23 -9.05
N GLY A 15 23.50 -12.06 -7.73
CA GLY A 15 23.54 -10.78 -7.04
C GLY A 15 22.39 -9.87 -7.46
N THR A 16 21.25 -10.44 -7.81
CA THR A 16 20.11 -9.69 -8.35
C THR A 16 18.80 -10.13 -7.70
N LEU A 17 17.99 -9.18 -7.28
CA LEU A 17 16.59 -9.40 -6.88
C LEU A 17 15.66 -8.95 -8.01
N GLY A 18 14.51 -9.60 -8.16
CA GLY A 18 13.56 -9.30 -9.23
C GLY A 18 12.22 -8.79 -8.70
N ILE A 19 11.61 -7.85 -9.44
CA ILE A 19 10.22 -7.44 -9.25
C ILE A 19 9.51 -7.59 -10.60
N ILE A 20 8.36 -8.26 -10.60
CA ILE A 20 7.57 -8.49 -11.82
C ILE A 20 6.23 -7.78 -11.68
N PHE A 21 5.87 -6.99 -12.69
CA PHE A 21 4.63 -6.22 -12.72
C PHE A 21 3.58 -6.83 -13.63
N PRO A 22 2.29 -6.78 -13.26
CA PRO A 22 1.20 -7.03 -14.19
C PRO A 22 1.15 -5.94 -15.26
N ALA A 23 0.75 -6.32 -16.49
CA ALA A 23 0.70 -5.41 -17.64
C ALA A 23 -0.35 -4.29 -17.50
N GLU A 24 -1.39 -4.56 -16.73
CA GLU A 24 -2.57 -3.70 -16.60
C GLU A 24 -2.37 -2.50 -15.66
N ARG A 25 -1.26 -2.47 -14.91
CA ARG A 25 -0.95 -1.40 -13.97
C ARG A 25 0.22 -0.56 -14.49
N ASN A 26 -0.01 0.74 -14.66
CA ASN A 26 1.07 1.69 -14.88
C ASN A 26 1.79 2.00 -13.55
N ASN A 27 2.34 0.96 -12.93
CA ASN A 27 2.98 1.07 -11.61
C ASN A 27 4.14 2.08 -11.57
N LEU A 28 4.76 2.38 -12.72
CA LEU A 28 5.84 3.39 -12.78
C LEU A 28 5.32 4.83 -12.67
N ALA A 29 4.02 5.06 -12.89
CA ALA A 29 3.37 6.35 -12.64
C ALA A 29 2.76 6.42 -11.22
N ASP A 30 2.74 5.31 -10.48
CA ASP A 30 2.27 5.25 -9.10
C ASP A 30 3.40 5.72 -8.17
N LEU A 31 3.19 6.86 -7.51
CA LEU A 31 4.17 7.45 -6.59
C LEU A 31 4.48 6.53 -5.39
N ILE A 32 3.50 5.80 -4.88
CA ILE A 32 3.70 4.85 -3.77
C ILE A 32 4.64 3.75 -4.20
N PHE A 33 4.41 3.18 -5.40
CA PHE A 33 5.28 2.15 -5.95
C PHE A 33 6.68 2.68 -6.27
N THR A 34 6.77 3.89 -6.81
CA THR A 34 8.07 4.52 -7.15
C THR A 34 8.92 4.75 -5.89
N GLU A 35 8.32 5.21 -4.80
CA GLU A 35 8.99 5.37 -3.50
C GLU A 35 9.44 4.03 -2.91
N PHE A 36 8.57 3.00 -2.95
CA PHE A 36 8.93 1.63 -2.57
C PHE A 36 10.14 1.12 -3.35
N LEU A 37 10.11 1.28 -4.67
CA LEU A 37 11.20 0.87 -5.56
C LEU A 37 12.48 1.63 -5.26
N GLY A 38 12.40 2.92 -4.97
CA GLY A 38 13.53 3.75 -4.55
C GLY A 38 14.23 3.17 -3.33
N GLY A 39 13.46 2.81 -2.28
CA GLY A 39 13.99 2.14 -1.09
C GLY A 39 14.62 0.78 -1.41
N CYS A 40 13.98 -0.02 -2.27
CA CYS A 40 14.53 -1.31 -2.70
C CYS A 40 15.88 -1.15 -3.42
N VAL A 41 15.97 -0.22 -4.38
CA VAL A 41 17.19 0.01 -5.19
C VAL A 41 18.33 0.52 -4.32
N GLU A 42 18.07 1.52 -3.45
CA GLU A 42 19.05 2.07 -2.52
C GLU A 42 19.64 0.95 -1.64
N ARG A 43 18.78 0.16 -0.99
CA ARG A 43 19.24 -0.86 -0.05
C ARG A 43 19.91 -2.05 -0.73
N ALA A 44 19.41 -2.46 -1.89
CA ALA A 44 20.08 -3.50 -2.69
C ALA A 44 21.50 -3.07 -3.05
N GLY A 45 21.68 -1.85 -3.54
CA GLY A 45 23.00 -1.28 -3.87
C GLY A 45 23.97 -1.29 -2.70
N ASP A 46 23.52 -0.87 -1.49
CA ASP A 46 24.33 -0.91 -0.26
C ASP A 46 24.81 -2.34 0.07
N LEU A 47 23.98 -3.35 -0.20
CA LEU A 47 24.26 -4.76 0.08
C LEU A 47 24.94 -5.50 -1.08
N GLY A 48 25.24 -4.80 -2.18
CA GLY A 48 25.94 -5.35 -3.35
C GLY A 48 25.05 -6.17 -4.28
N TYR A 49 23.74 -5.90 -4.28
CA TYR A 49 22.74 -6.50 -5.17
C TYR A 49 22.19 -5.46 -6.14
N ASP A 50 21.72 -5.95 -7.28
CA ASP A 50 20.96 -5.18 -8.26
C ASP A 50 19.47 -5.48 -8.19
N ILE A 51 18.61 -4.56 -8.63
CA ILE A 51 17.18 -4.79 -8.83
C ILE A 51 16.86 -4.90 -10.32
N THR A 52 16.24 -6.00 -10.73
CA THR A 52 15.73 -6.19 -12.10
C THR A 52 14.22 -6.07 -12.11
N LEU A 53 13.71 -5.23 -13.00
CA LEU A 53 12.29 -5.07 -13.25
C LEU A 53 11.89 -5.85 -14.51
N ALA A 54 10.80 -6.62 -14.43
CA ALA A 54 10.18 -7.25 -15.58
C ALA A 54 8.68 -6.93 -15.61
N MET A 55 8.12 -6.87 -16.81
CA MET A 55 6.72 -6.57 -17.03
C MET A 55 6.09 -7.60 -17.96
N ALA A 56 4.90 -8.07 -17.60
CA ALA A 56 4.06 -8.80 -18.53
C ALA A 56 3.51 -7.80 -19.57
N ARG A 57 3.64 -8.10 -20.86
CA ARG A 57 3.20 -7.22 -21.96
C ARG A 57 2.44 -8.00 -23.03
N GLY A 58 1.42 -7.38 -23.58
CA GLY A 58 0.62 -7.96 -24.65
C GLY A 58 -0.03 -9.26 -24.22
N ASN A 59 0.09 -10.31 -25.02
CA ASN A 59 -0.51 -11.62 -24.77
C ASN A 59 0.32 -12.52 -23.83
N ILE A 60 1.40 -12.01 -23.23
CA ILE A 60 2.25 -12.78 -22.31
C ILE A 60 1.64 -12.70 -20.91
N SER A 61 1.19 -13.83 -20.37
CA SER A 61 0.67 -13.89 -19.01
C SER A 61 1.77 -13.58 -17.97
N GLU A 62 1.39 -13.02 -16.84
CA GLU A 62 2.31 -12.77 -15.72
C GLU A 62 3.02 -14.06 -15.29
N GLU A 63 2.31 -15.19 -15.24
CA GLU A 63 2.89 -16.51 -14.97
C GLU A 63 4.02 -16.87 -15.94
N ALA A 64 3.84 -16.62 -17.24
CA ALA A 64 4.87 -16.91 -18.23
C ALA A 64 6.13 -16.04 -18.02
N VAL A 65 5.97 -14.79 -17.55
CA VAL A 65 7.10 -13.92 -17.19
C VAL A 65 7.84 -14.48 -15.98
N TYR A 66 7.13 -14.91 -14.93
CA TYR A 66 7.72 -15.56 -13.75
C TYR A 66 8.52 -16.80 -14.16
N ARG A 67 7.92 -17.73 -14.90
CA ARG A 67 8.58 -18.96 -15.37
C ARG A 67 9.83 -18.67 -16.22
N ARG A 68 9.76 -17.65 -17.10
CA ARG A 68 10.91 -17.22 -17.92
C ARG A 68 12.03 -16.64 -17.07
N THR A 69 11.68 -15.79 -16.08
CA THR A 69 12.66 -15.15 -15.19
C THR A 69 13.42 -16.19 -14.38
N VAL A 70 12.71 -17.17 -13.84
CA VAL A 70 13.30 -18.29 -13.08
C VAL A 70 14.18 -19.17 -13.96
N ARG A 71 13.70 -19.61 -15.13
CA ARG A 71 14.48 -20.45 -16.06
C ARG A 71 15.78 -19.80 -16.51
N ASN A 72 15.77 -18.49 -16.70
CA ASN A 72 16.96 -17.77 -17.14
C ASN A 72 17.96 -17.54 -15.99
N ALA A 73 17.63 -17.95 -14.77
CA ALA A 73 18.46 -17.78 -13.57
C ALA A 73 19.04 -16.37 -13.44
N ARG A 74 18.21 -15.34 -13.69
CA ARG A 74 18.63 -13.93 -13.71
C ARG A 74 18.51 -13.25 -12.35
N VAL A 75 17.81 -13.87 -11.44
CA VAL A 75 17.53 -13.34 -10.09
C VAL A 75 17.69 -14.43 -9.05
N ASP A 76 18.10 -14.05 -7.86
CA ASP A 76 18.29 -14.96 -6.72
C ASP A 76 17.02 -15.08 -5.88
N ALA A 77 16.22 -14.01 -5.82
CA ALA A 77 14.90 -13.99 -5.20
C ALA A 77 13.97 -13.01 -5.90
N LEU A 78 12.67 -13.15 -5.67
CA LEU A 78 11.63 -12.27 -6.20
C LEU A 78 10.89 -11.54 -5.07
N ILE A 79 10.60 -10.27 -5.29
CA ILE A 79 9.78 -9.44 -4.41
C ILE A 79 8.39 -9.35 -5.06
N ILE A 80 7.36 -9.78 -4.31
CA ILE A 80 5.95 -9.67 -4.69
C ILE A 80 5.40 -8.42 -4.01
N SER A 81 4.96 -7.44 -4.79
CA SER A 81 4.26 -6.24 -4.30
C SER A 81 2.77 -6.32 -4.56
N SER A 82 1.97 -5.57 -3.79
CA SER A 82 0.51 -5.46 -3.95
C SER A 82 -0.20 -6.82 -4.09
N PRO A 83 -0.05 -7.73 -3.11
CA PRO A 83 -0.61 -9.06 -3.21
C PRO A 83 -2.14 -9.04 -3.15
N LEU A 84 -2.76 -9.96 -3.90
CA LEU A 84 -4.18 -10.25 -3.78
C LEU A 84 -4.46 -11.02 -2.48
N ILE A 85 -5.74 -11.06 -2.05
CA ILE A 85 -6.17 -11.86 -0.89
C ILE A 85 -5.82 -13.34 -1.10
N GLU A 86 -6.09 -13.86 -2.28
CA GLU A 86 -5.72 -15.20 -2.73
C GLU A 86 -4.80 -15.06 -3.95
N ASP A 87 -3.52 -14.87 -3.67
CA ASP A 87 -2.53 -14.59 -4.70
C ASP A 87 -1.91 -15.89 -5.22
N PRO A 88 -1.94 -16.15 -6.54
CA PRO A 88 -1.38 -17.38 -7.10
C PRO A 88 0.15 -17.37 -7.17
N ARG A 89 0.78 -16.20 -7.10
CA ARG A 89 2.24 -16.04 -7.28
C ARG A 89 3.08 -16.81 -6.26
N PRO A 90 2.74 -16.83 -4.95
CA PRO A 90 3.48 -17.62 -3.96
C PRO A 90 3.52 -19.12 -4.27
N ALA A 91 2.38 -19.70 -4.61
CA ALA A 91 2.31 -21.13 -4.95
C ALA A 91 3.11 -21.45 -6.21
N LEU A 92 3.05 -20.58 -7.22
CA LEU A 92 3.86 -20.70 -8.43
C LEU A 92 5.34 -20.67 -8.11
N LEU A 93 5.82 -19.66 -7.38
CA LEU A 93 7.25 -19.51 -7.04
C LEU A 93 7.76 -20.64 -6.18
N HIS A 94 6.95 -21.10 -5.21
CA HIS A 94 7.26 -22.28 -4.41
C HIS A 94 7.44 -23.54 -5.30
N SER A 95 6.54 -23.76 -6.26
CA SER A 95 6.65 -24.90 -7.20
C SER A 95 7.88 -24.82 -8.12
N LEU A 96 8.39 -23.63 -8.35
CA LEU A 96 9.60 -23.39 -9.15
C LEU A 96 10.90 -23.40 -8.33
N GLY A 97 10.82 -23.60 -7.00
CA GLY A 97 11.96 -23.52 -6.10
C GLY A 97 12.60 -22.13 -6.04
N MET A 98 11.85 -21.07 -6.38
CA MET A 98 12.35 -19.70 -6.40
C MET A 98 12.09 -19.02 -5.07
N PRO A 99 13.11 -18.57 -4.34
CA PRO A 99 12.94 -17.75 -3.14
C PRO A 99 12.15 -16.47 -3.45
N PHE A 100 11.27 -16.09 -2.53
CA PHE A 100 10.48 -14.86 -2.67
C PHE A 100 10.15 -14.25 -1.32
N ILE A 101 9.81 -12.98 -1.31
CA ILE A 101 9.23 -12.26 -0.18
C ILE A 101 8.06 -11.40 -0.66
N ILE A 102 7.07 -11.19 0.21
CA ILE A 102 5.88 -10.41 -0.09
C ILE A 102 5.93 -9.09 0.69
N HIS A 103 5.77 -7.97 -0.01
CA HIS A 103 5.37 -6.71 0.61
C HIS A 103 3.84 -6.65 0.68
N GLY A 104 3.30 -6.81 1.89
CA GLY A 104 1.90 -7.09 2.17
C GLY A 104 1.67 -8.54 2.59
N ARG A 105 0.40 -8.97 2.67
CA ARG A 105 0.02 -10.35 3.03
C ARG A 105 -0.96 -10.94 2.03
N THR A 106 -0.97 -12.27 1.94
CA THR A 106 -1.94 -13.05 1.17
C THR A 106 -2.33 -14.31 1.93
N ARG A 107 -3.52 -14.84 1.62
CA ARG A 107 -3.89 -16.20 2.02
C ARG A 107 -3.27 -17.17 1.03
N SER A 108 -2.43 -18.07 1.49
CA SER A 108 -1.73 -19.01 0.64
C SER A 108 -1.66 -20.39 1.29
N THR A 109 -1.63 -21.42 0.45
CA THR A 109 -1.42 -22.81 0.86
C THR A 109 0.05 -23.15 1.11
N VAL A 110 0.96 -22.26 0.72
CA VAL A 110 2.39 -22.39 0.95
C VAL A 110 2.88 -21.37 1.98
N PRO A 111 3.98 -21.68 2.71
CA PRO A 111 4.59 -20.70 3.61
C PRO A 111 5.04 -19.45 2.87
N CYS A 112 4.61 -18.28 3.35
CA CYS A 112 4.92 -16.99 2.75
C CYS A 112 5.70 -16.13 3.74
N PRO A 113 6.96 -15.77 3.41
CA PRO A 113 7.65 -14.69 4.10
C PRO A 113 7.05 -13.35 3.69
N PHE A 114 6.90 -12.43 4.63
CA PHE A 114 6.30 -11.14 4.33
C PHE A 114 6.74 -10.02 5.28
N LEU A 115 6.63 -8.79 4.78
CA LEU A 115 6.56 -7.56 5.54
C LEU A 115 5.25 -6.87 5.22
N ASP A 116 4.47 -6.52 6.23
CA ASP A 116 3.22 -5.75 6.10
C ASP A 116 3.13 -4.71 7.20
N ILE A 117 2.12 -3.85 7.15
CA ILE A 117 1.76 -2.90 8.20
C ILE A 117 0.42 -3.27 8.83
N ASP A 118 0.13 -2.77 10.03
CA ASP A 118 -1.18 -2.96 10.67
C ASP A 118 -2.26 -2.07 10.03
N ASN A 119 -2.63 -2.41 8.79
CA ASN A 119 -3.67 -1.72 8.03
C ASN A 119 -5.02 -1.68 8.78
N ARG A 120 -5.38 -2.77 9.46
CA ARG A 120 -6.64 -2.88 10.19
C ARG A 120 -6.66 -1.99 11.42
N GLY A 121 -5.62 -2.05 12.25
CA GLY A 121 -5.48 -1.22 13.45
C GLY A 121 -5.42 0.27 13.11
N ALA A 122 -4.69 0.65 12.05
CA ALA A 122 -4.58 2.01 11.58
C ALA A 122 -5.95 2.63 11.22
N PHE A 123 -6.73 1.93 10.38
CA PHE A 123 -8.03 2.43 9.96
C PHE A 123 -9.09 2.35 11.06
N ALA A 124 -8.97 1.38 11.97
CA ALA A 124 -9.79 1.38 13.18
C ALA A 124 -9.46 2.57 14.10
N ALA A 125 -8.20 2.93 14.27
CA ALA A 125 -7.78 4.08 15.08
C ALA A 125 -8.24 5.41 14.45
N ALA A 126 -8.01 5.60 13.14
CA ALA A 126 -8.48 6.78 12.41
C ALA A 126 -9.99 6.96 12.48
N THR A 127 -10.75 5.87 12.30
CA THR A 127 -12.20 5.90 12.37
C THR A 127 -12.68 6.22 13.80
N ARG A 128 -12.05 5.64 14.84
CA ARG A 128 -12.37 5.98 16.24
C ARG A 128 -12.14 7.45 16.53
N LEU A 129 -11.03 8.03 16.06
CA LEU A 129 -10.79 9.48 16.21
C LEU A 129 -11.95 10.30 15.64
N LEU A 130 -12.40 10.02 14.42
CA LEU A 130 -13.54 10.73 13.81
C LEU A 130 -14.83 10.55 14.63
N ILE A 131 -15.09 9.34 15.12
CA ILE A 131 -16.27 9.05 15.95
C ILE A 131 -16.21 9.79 17.29
N ASP A 132 -15.06 9.83 17.94
CA ASP A 132 -14.84 10.50 19.23
C ASP A 132 -14.94 12.03 19.10
N LEU A 133 -14.61 12.58 17.91
CA LEU A 133 -14.87 13.98 17.55
C LEU A 133 -16.37 14.26 17.28
N GLY A 134 -17.22 13.25 17.20
CA GLY A 134 -18.67 13.40 17.02
C GLY A 134 -19.19 13.01 15.63
N HIS A 135 -18.32 12.67 14.68
CA HIS A 135 -18.77 12.27 13.35
C HIS A 135 -19.51 10.93 13.37
N ARG A 136 -20.60 10.83 12.61
CA ARG A 136 -21.40 9.61 12.45
C ARG A 136 -21.58 9.23 10.98
N HIS A 137 -21.61 10.22 10.10
CA HIS A 137 -21.61 10.08 8.64
C HIS A 137 -20.17 10.17 8.14
N ILE A 138 -19.48 9.03 8.06
CA ILE A 138 -18.08 8.94 7.70
C ILE A 138 -17.96 8.14 6.39
N ALA A 139 -17.35 8.73 5.36
CA ALA A 139 -17.06 8.04 4.12
C ALA A 139 -15.65 7.42 4.15
N LEU A 140 -15.51 6.28 3.48
CA LEU A 140 -14.23 5.62 3.25
C LEU A 140 -13.94 5.59 1.74
N LEU A 141 -12.86 6.24 1.32
CA LEU A 141 -12.26 6.10 0.00
C LEU A 141 -11.11 5.10 0.10
N ASN A 142 -11.35 3.89 -0.39
CA ASN A 142 -10.43 2.76 -0.23
C ASN A 142 -9.78 2.37 -1.56
N GLY A 143 -8.74 1.53 -1.49
CA GLY A 143 -8.19 0.82 -2.64
C GLY A 143 -9.06 -0.37 -3.08
N ASP A 144 -8.58 -1.11 -4.04
CA ASP A 144 -9.20 -2.34 -4.56
C ASP A 144 -9.25 -3.44 -3.49
N CYS A 145 -10.43 -3.82 -3.02
CA CYS A 145 -10.63 -4.86 -2.00
C CYS A 145 -10.29 -6.29 -2.46
N ARG A 146 -9.85 -6.50 -3.69
CA ARG A 146 -9.16 -7.74 -4.08
C ARG A 146 -7.77 -7.83 -3.43
N GLN A 147 -7.19 -6.71 -3.02
CA GLN A 147 -5.91 -6.64 -2.32
C GLN A 147 -6.11 -6.72 -0.80
N ASN A 148 -5.20 -7.39 -0.11
CA ASN A 148 -5.33 -7.64 1.31
C ASN A 148 -5.35 -6.35 2.14
N PHE A 149 -4.48 -5.37 1.83
CA PHE A 149 -4.43 -4.12 2.59
C PHE A 149 -5.76 -3.38 2.60
N ALA A 150 -6.45 -3.32 1.43
CA ALA A 150 -7.71 -2.62 1.32
C ALA A 150 -8.84 -3.34 2.09
N THR A 151 -8.84 -4.68 2.07
CA THR A 151 -9.77 -5.48 2.89
C THR A 151 -9.53 -5.28 4.39
N ASP A 152 -8.27 -5.26 4.83
CA ASP A 152 -7.91 -5.01 6.23
C ASP A 152 -8.31 -3.59 6.67
N ARG A 153 -8.10 -2.56 5.83
CA ARG A 153 -8.54 -1.18 6.08
C ARG A 153 -10.05 -1.08 6.22
N LEU A 154 -10.81 -1.68 5.31
CA LEU A 154 -12.27 -1.76 5.39
C LEU A 154 -12.74 -2.49 6.65
N ALA A 155 -12.07 -3.58 7.02
CA ALA A 155 -12.38 -4.33 8.24
C ALA A 155 -12.15 -3.48 9.50
N GLY A 156 -11.04 -2.71 9.56
CA GLY A 156 -10.76 -1.78 10.65
C GLY A 156 -11.80 -0.66 10.76
N PHE A 157 -12.16 -0.06 9.62
CA PHE A 157 -13.22 0.94 9.55
C PHE A 157 -14.56 0.41 10.09
N ARG A 158 -15.00 -0.75 9.56
CA ARG A 158 -16.24 -1.40 10.00
C ARG A 158 -16.23 -1.76 11.48
N GLN A 159 -15.11 -2.29 11.96
CA GLN A 159 -14.94 -2.64 13.38
C GLN A 159 -15.15 -1.42 14.29
N ALA A 160 -14.59 -0.27 13.96
CA ALA A 160 -14.71 0.95 14.74
C ALA A 160 -16.15 1.49 14.72
N MET A 161 -16.80 1.55 13.55
CA MET A 161 -18.20 1.97 13.39
C MET A 161 -19.14 1.09 14.22
N GLN A 162 -19.06 -0.23 14.03
CA GLN A 162 -19.89 -1.22 14.73
C GLN A 162 -19.67 -1.21 16.24
N GLY A 163 -18.41 -1.05 16.69
CA GLY A 163 -18.07 -0.97 18.12
C GLY A 163 -18.72 0.22 18.85
N LYS A 164 -19.19 1.22 18.09
CA LYS A 164 -19.94 2.38 18.62
C LYS A 164 -21.42 2.37 18.21
N GLY A 165 -21.94 1.25 17.69
CA GLY A 165 -23.33 1.10 17.26
C GLY A 165 -23.71 1.93 16.04
N ILE A 166 -22.74 2.38 15.24
CA ILE A 166 -22.99 3.19 14.05
C ILE A 166 -23.10 2.27 12.84
N ALA A 167 -24.23 2.35 12.14
CA ALA A 167 -24.42 1.59 10.89
C ALA A 167 -23.49 2.10 9.78
N VAL A 168 -22.89 1.17 9.04
CA VAL A 168 -22.07 1.50 7.87
C VAL A 168 -22.96 1.63 6.64
N ASP A 169 -23.12 2.84 6.13
CA ASP A 169 -23.82 3.06 4.89
C ASP A 169 -22.93 2.65 3.69
N ARG A 170 -23.45 1.76 2.86
CA ARG A 170 -22.75 1.29 1.65
C ARG A 170 -22.50 2.40 0.63
N GLN A 171 -23.34 3.45 0.59
CA GLN A 171 -23.15 4.59 -0.31
C GLN A 171 -21.90 5.41 0.04
N LEU A 172 -21.45 5.35 1.29
CA LEU A 172 -20.26 6.04 1.80
C LEU A 172 -18.97 5.20 1.66
N LEU A 173 -19.07 3.98 1.12
CA LEU A 173 -17.91 3.14 0.82
C LEU A 173 -17.56 3.24 -0.67
N CYS A 174 -16.35 3.69 -0.96
CA CYS A 174 -15.81 3.80 -2.31
C CYS A 174 -14.57 2.91 -2.45
N GLU A 175 -14.57 2.08 -3.49
CA GLU A 175 -13.44 1.22 -3.85
C GLU A 175 -12.98 1.59 -5.25
N ALA A 176 -11.72 2.01 -5.39
CA ALA A 176 -11.14 2.35 -6.68
C ALA A 176 -9.61 2.51 -6.59
N GLU A 177 -8.99 2.84 -7.71
CA GLU A 177 -7.58 3.24 -7.73
C GLU A 177 -7.35 4.47 -6.85
N MET A 178 -6.20 4.48 -6.14
CA MET A 178 -5.89 5.49 -5.13
C MET A 178 -5.27 6.77 -5.74
N HIS A 179 -5.86 7.28 -6.83
CA HIS A 179 -5.44 8.48 -7.54
C HIS A 179 -6.33 9.68 -7.27
N GLU A 180 -5.78 10.88 -7.41
CA GLU A 180 -6.47 12.14 -7.20
C GLU A 180 -7.77 12.26 -8.02
N GLU A 181 -7.72 11.99 -9.34
CA GLU A 181 -8.86 12.18 -10.24
C GLU A 181 -10.03 11.24 -9.87
N THR A 182 -9.73 9.96 -9.59
CA THR A 182 -10.76 9.01 -9.16
C THR A 182 -11.39 9.44 -7.84
N ALA A 183 -10.58 9.87 -6.89
CA ALA A 183 -11.07 10.37 -5.60
C ALA A 183 -11.86 11.66 -5.71
N TYR A 184 -11.50 12.56 -6.64
CA TYR A 184 -12.26 13.76 -6.94
C TYR A 184 -13.69 13.42 -7.40
N HIS A 185 -13.84 12.49 -8.33
CA HIS A 185 -15.18 12.08 -8.80
C HIS A 185 -15.99 11.40 -7.69
N GLN A 186 -15.36 10.54 -6.89
CA GLN A 186 -16.03 9.90 -5.75
C GLN A 186 -16.46 10.92 -4.70
N ALA A 187 -15.58 11.81 -4.29
CA ALA A 187 -15.87 12.87 -3.32
C ALA A 187 -16.96 13.81 -3.84
N SER A 188 -16.90 14.19 -5.12
CA SER A 188 -17.93 15.03 -5.74
C SER A 188 -19.32 14.38 -5.68
N ARG A 189 -19.40 13.06 -5.89
CA ARG A 189 -20.66 12.31 -5.73
C ARG A 189 -21.10 12.26 -4.26
N LEU A 190 -20.20 11.96 -3.35
CA LEU A 190 -20.50 11.85 -1.92
C LEU A 190 -20.98 13.17 -1.31
N LEU A 191 -20.33 14.28 -1.66
CA LEU A 191 -20.69 15.62 -1.19
C LEU A 191 -21.97 16.17 -1.81
N ALA A 192 -22.51 15.53 -2.87
CA ALA A 192 -23.79 15.86 -3.50
C ALA A 192 -24.98 15.05 -2.94
N LEU A 193 -24.77 14.13 -2.01
CA LEU A 193 -25.84 13.36 -1.38
C LEU A 193 -26.74 14.28 -0.57
N SER A 194 -28.01 13.88 -0.38
CA SER A 194 -28.96 14.60 0.48
C SER A 194 -28.52 14.66 1.95
N GLN A 195 -27.77 13.64 2.38
CA GLN A 195 -27.05 13.60 3.65
C GLN A 195 -25.57 13.30 3.36
N PRO A 196 -24.76 14.34 3.11
CA PRO A 196 -23.36 14.14 2.78
C PRO A 196 -22.56 13.67 3.98
N PRO A 197 -21.41 13.00 3.80
CA PRO A 197 -20.51 12.69 4.89
C PRO A 197 -19.96 13.97 5.53
N THR A 198 -19.80 13.97 6.83
CA THR A 198 -19.14 15.04 7.58
C THR A 198 -17.63 14.82 7.76
N ALA A 199 -17.17 13.61 7.45
CA ALA A 199 -15.77 13.23 7.48
C ALA A 199 -15.46 12.21 6.38
N LEU A 200 -14.25 12.28 5.82
CA LEU A 200 -13.73 11.30 4.87
C LEU A 200 -12.42 10.70 5.38
N LEU A 201 -12.30 9.38 5.23
CA LEU A 201 -11.07 8.64 5.47
C LEU A 201 -10.56 8.09 4.14
N CYS A 202 -9.34 8.45 3.75
CA CYS A 202 -8.71 8.10 2.49
C CYS A 202 -7.58 7.09 2.67
N SER A 203 -7.42 6.20 1.71
CA SER A 203 -6.35 5.20 1.70
C SER A 203 -5.00 5.72 1.19
N SER A 204 -4.94 6.96 0.68
CA SER A 204 -3.69 7.61 0.29
C SER A 204 -3.80 9.14 0.36
N ILE A 205 -2.67 9.82 0.43
CA ILE A 205 -2.63 11.31 0.29
C ILE A 205 -3.10 11.72 -1.10
N GLY A 206 -2.81 10.94 -2.16
CA GLY A 206 -3.32 11.22 -3.50
C GLY A 206 -4.85 11.31 -3.53
N GLN A 207 -5.56 10.42 -2.83
CA GLN A 207 -7.01 10.53 -2.69
C GLN A 207 -7.44 11.78 -1.90
N ALA A 208 -6.69 12.17 -0.87
CA ALA A 208 -6.99 13.37 -0.10
C ALA A 208 -6.90 14.66 -0.95
N LEU A 209 -6.01 14.71 -1.95
CA LEU A 209 -5.96 15.81 -2.93
C LEU A 209 -7.28 15.91 -3.72
N GLY A 210 -7.78 14.79 -4.21
CA GLY A 210 -9.06 14.74 -4.92
C GLY A 210 -10.25 15.19 -4.06
N VAL A 211 -10.28 14.76 -2.78
CA VAL A 211 -11.30 15.20 -1.81
C VAL A 211 -11.22 16.71 -1.59
N ARG A 212 -10.00 17.25 -1.37
CA ARG A 212 -9.79 18.69 -1.17
C ARG A 212 -10.29 19.50 -2.36
N ARG A 213 -9.99 19.07 -3.58
CA ARG A 213 -10.48 19.71 -4.83
C ARG A 213 -12.01 19.71 -4.90
N ALA A 214 -12.64 18.55 -4.67
CA ALA A 214 -14.09 18.40 -4.71
C ALA A 214 -14.82 19.25 -3.64
N ALA A 215 -14.25 19.35 -2.42
CA ALA A 215 -14.76 20.20 -1.35
C ALA A 215 -14.62 21.69 -1.71
N GLY A 216 -13.45 22.10 -2.22
CA GLY A 216 -13.18 23.48 -2.62
C GLY A 216 -14.13 23.99 -3.72
N GLU A 217 -14.46 23.18 -4.71
CA GLU A 217 -15.44 23.52 -5.76
C GLU A 217 -16.86 23.74 -5.21
N ARG A 218 -17.16 23.26 -4.00
CA ARG A 218 -18.42 23.50 -3.26
C ARG A 218 -18.32 24.60 -2.21
N GLY A 219 -17.22 25.32 -2.17
CA GLY A 219 -16.96 26.35 -1.15
C GLY A 219 -16.74 25.79 0.25
N MET A 220 -16.52 24.46 0.38
CA MET A 220 -16.23 23.80 1.63
C MET A 220 -14.72 23.82 1.92
N THR A 221 -14.36 24.03 3.18
CA THR A 221 -12.98 24.04 3.65
C THR A 221 -12.69 22.81 4.50
N ILE A 222 -11.67 22.03 4.13
CA ILE A 222 -11.16 20.96 4.98
C ILE A 222 -10.67 21.57 6.31
N GLY A 223 -10.94 20.86 7.42
CA GLY A 223 -10.55 21.36 8.76
C GLY A 223 -11.51 22.39 9.36
N ARG A 224 -12.57 22.78 8.62
CA ARG A 224 -13.66 23.63 9.13
C ARG A 224 -15.04 23.03 8.86
N ASP A 225 -15.34 22.74 7.60
CA ASP A 225 -16.66 22.29 7.16
C ASP A 225 -16.73 20.76 7.05
N ILE A 226 -15.59 20.12 6.86
CA ILE A 226 -15.46 18.69 6.68
C ILE A 226 -14.12 18.18 7.25
N ALA A 227 -14.15 17.04 7.92
CA ALA A 227 -12.96 16.37 8.42
C ALA A 227 -12.35 15.46 7.36
N LEU A 228 -11.01 15.42 7.31
CA LEU A 228 -10.26 14.58 6.38
C LEU A 228 -9.10 13.89 7.08
N ILE A 229 -9.02 12.56 6.93
CA ILE A 229 -7.87 11.76 7.32
C ILE A 229 -7.39 10.99 6.09
N ALA A 230 -6.09 10.79 5.92
CA ALA A 230 -5.52 9.92 4.91
C ALA A 230 -4.44 8.99 5.47
N HIS A 231 -4.18 7.90 4.76
CA HIS A 231 -2.95 7.15 4.97
C HIS A 231 -1.81 7.86 4.25
N ASP A 232 -0.70 8.04 4.99
CA ASP A 232 0.52 8.69 4.53
C ASP A 232 1.64 7.65 4.44
N ASP A 233 1.99 7.30 3.22
CA ASP A 233 3.10 6.41 2.89
C ASP A 233 4.48 7.08 3.01
N ARG A 234 4.51 8.34 3.51
CA ARG A 234 5.69 9.22 3.65
C ARG A 234 6.40 9.46 2.32
N LEU A 235 5.62 9.76 1.29
CA LEU A 235 6.16 10.09 -0.02
C LEU A 235 6.97 11.39 0.04
N HIS A 236 8.09 11.42 -0.69
CA HIS A 236 8.95 12.59 -0.72
C HIS A 236 8.24 13.84 -1.24
N GLU A 237 7.39 13.70 -2.25
CA GLU A 237 6.74 14.81 -2.94
C GLU A 237 5.36 15.20 -2.36
N LEU A 238 4.68 14.29 -1.67
CA LEU A 238 3.35 14.51 -1.11
C LEU A 238 3.36 14.46 0.41
N ARG A 239 3.63 15.61 1.03
CA ARG A 239 3.78 15.70 2.48
C ARG A 239 2.51 16.17 3.14
N ALA A 240 2.06 15.43 4.16
CA ALA A 240 0.84 15.74 4.94
C ALA A 240 0.91 17.12 5.62
N GLU A 241 2.11 17.54 6.02
CA GLU A 241 2.36 18.85 6.63
C GLU A 241 2.17 20.01 5.66
N ALA A 242 2.38 19.78 4.35
CA ALA A 242 2.25 20.80 3.30
C ALA A 242 0.79 21.00 2.85
N PHE A 243 -0.15 20.17 3.34
CA PHE A 243 -1.57 20.45 3.14
C PHE A 243 -1.98 21.72 3.90
N ASP A 244 -2.96 22.41 3.36
CA ASP A 244 -3.64 23.54 4.03
C ASP A 244 -5.13 23.21 4.14
N PRO A 245 -5.61 23.00 5.39
CA PRO A 245 -4.88 22.82 6.64
C PRO A 245 -4.05 21.52 6.68
N SER A 246 -3.00 21.45 7.53
CA SER A 246 -2.15 20.25 7.64
C SER A 246 -2.97 18.99 7.95
N LEU A 247 -2.64 17.90 7.23
CA LEU A 247 -3.48 16.70 7.16
C LEU A 247 -3.22 15.73 8.33
N THR A 248 -4.27 15.35 9.05
CA THR A 248 -4.27 14.21 9.98
C THR A 248 -4.07 12.93 9.21
N THR A 249 -3.13 12.07 9.63
CA THR A 249 -2.77 10.87 8.88
C THR A 249 -2.56 9.65 9.78
N THR A 250 -2.88 8.48 9.24
CA THR A 250 -2.19 7.24 9.65
C THR A 250 -0.90 7.17 8.84
N GLN A 251 0.24 6.81 9.44
CA GLN A 251 1.55 7.01 8.82
C GLN A 251 2.44 5.78 8.89
N SER A 252 3.03 5.41 7.75
CA SER A 252 4.08 4.39 7.64
C SER A 252 4.97 4.70 6.43
N SER A 253 6.29 4.39 6.52
CA SER A 253 7.22 4.67 5.43
C SER A 253 7.26 3.52 4.43
N ILE A 254 6.77 3.76 3.22
CA ILE A 254 6.83 2.79 2.12
C ILE A 254 8.26 2.62 1.59
N GLY A 255 9.08 3.67 1.62
CA GLY A 255 10.49 3.62 1.25
C GLY A 255 11.29 2.74 2.22
N ASP A 256 11.07 2.90 3.54
CA ASP A 256 11.72 2.03 4.54
C ASP A 256 11.21 0.59 4.45
N ALA A 257 9.95 0.37 4.09
CA ALA A 257 9.43 -0.97 3.80
C ALA A 257 10.15 -1.60 2.61
N GLY A 258 10.43 -0.84 1.55
CA GLY A 258 11.24 -1.28 0.41
C GLY A 258 12.64 -1.71 0.84
N LYS A 259 13.32 -0.89 1.65
CA LYS A 259 14.64 -1.23 2.23
C LYS A 259 14.58 -2.53 3.01
N ARG A 260 13.60 -2.67 3.90
CA ARG A 260 13.47 -3.84 4.77
C ARG A 260 13.15 -5.12 4.01
N VAL A 261 12.29 -5.06 3.01
CA VAL A 261 11.97 -6.22 2.15
C VAL A 261 13.22 -6.76 1.46
N VAL A 262 14.11 -5.88 1.00
CA VAL A 262 15.41 -6.27 0.41
C VAL A 262 16.31 -6.94 1.44
N GLU A 263 16.42 -6.39 2.65
CA GLU A 263 17.18 -7.01 3.75
C GLU A 263 16.68 -8.44 4.03
N LEU A 264 15.38 -8.59 4.22
CA LEU A 264 14.77 -9.87 4.50
C LEU A 264 14.98 -10.88 3.35
N ALA A 265 14.87 -10.44 2.10
CA ALA A 265 15.14 -11.29 0.94
C ALA A 265 16.58 -11.80 0.93
N ILE A 266 17.55 -10.90 1.17
CA ILE A 266 18.97 -11.25 1.20
C ILE A 266 19.32 -12.14 2.41
N ASP A 267 18.75 -11.85 3.57
CA ASP A 267 18.96 -12.68 4.77
C ASP A 267 18.45 -14.12 4.57
N MET A 268 17.29 -14.28 3.91
CA MET A 268 16.76 -15.60 3.54
C MET A 268 17.71 -16.36 2.57
N LEU A 269 18.35 -15.65 1.65
CA LEU A 269 19.31 -16.26 0.73
C LEU A 269 20.62 -16.68 1.42
N ARG A 270 21.04 -15.92 2.43
CA ARG A 270 22.28 -16.19 3.20
C ARG A 270 22.08 -17.27 4.26
N GLU A 271 20.90 -17.35 4.82
CA GLU A 271 20.58 -18.22 5.95
C GLU A 271 19.26 -18.98 5.69
N PRO A 272 19.25 -19.92 4.70
CA PRO A 272 18.02 -20.60 4.24
C PRO A 272 17.36 -21.49 5.31
N GLU A 273 18.12 -21.87 6.35
CA GLU A 273 17.63 -22.69 7.46
C GLU A 273 16.90 -21.86 8.55
N ARG A 274 16.95 -20.53 8.48
CA ARG A 274 16.20 -19.67 9.41
C ARG A 274 14.71 -19.75 9.17
N PRO A 275 13.90 -19.56 10.24
CA PRO A 275 12.46 -19.38 10.07
C PRO A 275 12.15 -18.22 9.11
N LEU A 276 11.13 -18.41 8.25
CA LEU A 276 10.71 -17.38 7.30
C LEU A 276 10.26 -16.11 8.03
N PRO A 277 10.72 -14.94 7.61
CA PRO A 277 10.34 -13.67 8.24
C PRO A 277 8.85 -13.38 8.07
N ARG A 278 8.22 -12.89 9.13
CA ARG A 278 6.80 -12.46 9.16
C ARG A 278 6.71 -11.21 10.02
N GLU A 279 6.87 -10.07 9.38
CA GLU A 279 6.87 -8.79 10.06
C GLU A 279 5.56 -8.05 9.81
N VAL A 280 4.98 -7.48 10.87
CA VAL A 280 3.87 -6.52 10.77
C VAL A 280 4.28 -5.27 11.53
N TRP A 281 4.47 -4.17 10.82
CA TRP A 281 4.88 -2.93 11.43
C TRP A 281 3.69 -2.15 12.00
N PRO A 282 3.85 -1.48 13.13
CA PRO A 282 2.85 -0.56 13.65
C PRO A 282 2.67 0.62 12.70
N VAL A 283 1.51 1.26 12.78
CA VAL A 283 1.17 2.46 12.03
C VAL A 283 0.79 3.56 13.01
N ASP A 284 1.45 4.69 12.91
CA ASP A 284 1.20 5.84 13.79
C ASP A 284 -0.03 6.63 13.31
N LEU A 285 -0.82 7.14 14.26
CA LEU A 285 -1.86 8.12 13.99
C LEU A 285 -1.36 9.51 14.42
N VAL A 286 -1.15 10.39 13.44
CA VAL A 286 -0.64 11.74 13.64
C VAL A 286 -1.77 12.75 13.44
N VAL A 287 -2.27 13.32 14.53
CA VAL A 287 -3.39 14.27 14.50
C VAL A 287 -2.86 15.67 14.18
N ARG A 288 -3.51 16.33 13.21
CA ARG A 288 -3.23 17.68 12.74
C ARG A 288 -4.52 18.49 12.56
N ALA A 289 -4.49 19.55 11.77
CA ALA A 289 -5.58 20.53 11.68
C ALA A 289 -6.77 20.12 10.78
N SER A 290 -6.69 19.02 10.03
CA SER A 290 -7.75 18.62 9.08
C SER A 290 -8.94 17.88 9.69
N THR A 291 -8.99 17.70 11.01
CA THR A 291 -10.04 16.93 11.70
C THR A 291 -10.78 17.78 12.75
N PRO A 292 -11.66 18.70 12.32
CA PRO A 292 -12.56 19.42 13.23
C PRO A 292 -13.67 18.48 13.72
N PRO A 293 -14.39 18.81 14.79
CA PRO A 293 -15.70 18.21 15.06
C PRO A 293 -16.70 18.55 13.94
N PRO A 294 -17.79 17.78 13.76
CA PRO A 294 -18.81 18.12 12.79
C PRO A 294 -19.44 19.49 13.12
N ALA A 295 -19.83 20.25 12.09
CA ALA A 295 -20.57 21.48 12.29
C ALA A 295 -21.83 21.20 13.12
N ALA A 296 -22.17 22.11 14.04
CA ALA A 296 -23.42 22.01 14.80
C ALA A 296 -24.60 22.02 13.79
N ALA A 297 -25.53 21.08 13.97
CA ALA A 297 -26.71 20.92 13.13
C ALA A 297 -27.71 22.06 13.34
#